data_bc893d8345c001b4781f6d13927bc40b
#
_entry.id   bc893d8345c001b4781f6d13927bc40b
#
_cell.length_a   1.000
_cell.length_b   1.000
_cell.length_c   1.000
_cell.angle_alpha   90.00
_cell.angle_beta   90.00
_cell.angle_gamma   90.00
#
_symmetry.space_group_name_H-M   'P 1'
#
loop_
_entity.id
_entity.type
_entity.pdbx_description
1 polymer ?
#
loop_
_entity_poly.entity_id
_entity_poly.type
_entity_poly.pdbx_seq_one_letter_code
_entity_poly.pdbx_strand_id
1 'polypeptide(L)'
;MKKFLVWFLVILLLAGAAFGSWYWYQETHIFVENAVYAKKSEVLDLRGSGISKEHFDTVHAELPNCQVLWDVPFQGTAVSSDTTKLTITELTEEDIAMLAYFPELSAIDATACGEYALLEQLAENFPHVDLTYQVSLGSLSFAPDTTGLTLAEGDFQLETLVNNLPHLPQVTAIHFPETALAPQDFALLAETFPEVALTYTVSLAGQVYDMTATEADLSSITTEEVDAVLAQMELLPDITTVELMSADGTSNLTLEDVQALQEGRPGTHFRYTFQLFGKEVSTDTQRVEFKNQKIGNEGEAQLRLALDVLDNCTYFLLDNCRLSNEILAQLREDYRDRTKIVWRIWFGEGTSLTDAEIIRSTYNVEDDNCHDLVYCEDVRYIDFGHNEWLDTCEFIRGMPNLEFIILSGAPIKDLSPFENCKKLRILEIAFCHYITDITPLASCESLEMLNIGATQVKDLSPLDNLNMTMLMASGGKVPQEERDRFATLHPDCWTTYKGNQYGPGWRYDKDNQQLQWYKDIAAVFGYPKPYNNVGWYMKKE
;
A
#
# COMPACT_ATOMS: atom_id res chain seq x y z
N MET A 1 -24.22 59.05 -107.73
CA MET A 1 -23.51 59.14 -106.42
C MET A 1 -24.46 59.49 -105.23
N LYS A 2 -25.37 60.48 -105.30
CA LYS A 2 -26.25 60.85 -104.16
C LYS A 2 -27.15 59.69 -103.66
N LYS A 3 -27.75 58.87 -104.52
CA LYS A 3 -28.59 57.73 -104.08
C LYS A 3 -27.81 56.62 -103.40
N PHE A 4 -26.54 56.37 -103.72
CA PHE A 4 -25.68 55.38 -103.11
C PHE A 4 -25.26 55.84 -101.68
N LEU A 5 -24.97 57.13 -101.55
CA LEU A 5 -24.62 57.71 -100.25
C LEU A 5 -25.74 57.62 -99.22
N VAL A 6 -26.98 57.85 -99.71
CA VAL A 6 -28.18 57.76 -98.85
C VAL A 6 -28.45 56.32 -98.37
N TRP A 7 -28.33 55.35 -99.32
CA TRP A 7 -28.48 53.94 -98.95
C TRP A 7 -27.35 53.43 -98.01
N PHE A 8 -26.11 53.89 -98.19
CA PHE A 8 -25.01 53.59 -97.31
C PHE A 8 -25.23 54.19 -95.89
N LEU A 9 -25.72 55.40 -95.79
CA LEU A 9 -26.12 56.04 -94.51
C LEU A 9 -27.27 55.31 -93.82
N VAL A 10 -28.27 54.85 -94.58
CA VAL A 10 -29.39 54.07 -94.04
C VAL A 10 -28.94 52.73 -93.54
N ILE A 11 -28.01 52.03 -94.23
CA ILE A 11 -27.44 50.76 -93.81
C ILE A 11 -26.57 50.96 -92.53
N LEU A 12 -25.81 52.08 -92.48
CA LEU A 12 -25.05 52.42 -91.27
C LEU A 12 -25.93 52.74 -90.08
N LEU A 13 -27.03 53.47 -90.29
CA LEU A 13 -28.01 53.76 -89.28
C LEU A 13 -28.78 52.52 -88.80
N LEU A 14 -29.13 51.61 -89.72
CA LEU A 14 -29.75 50.32 -89.39
C LEU A 14 -28.77 49.41 -88.69
N ALA A 15 -27.49 49.37 -89.12
CA ALA A 15 -26.44 48.63 -88.44
C ALA A 15 -26.10 49.17 -87.03
N GLY A 16 -26.09 50.56 -86.93
CA GLY A 16 -25.89 51.19 -85.63
C GLY A 16 -27.09 50.98 -84.67
N ALA A 17 -28.31 51.01 -85.20
CA ALA A 17 -29.51 50.69 -84.42
C ALA A 17 -29.55 49.21 -84.02
N ALA A 18 -29.19 48.32 -84.92
CA ALA A 18 -29.09 46.90 -84.65
C ALA A 18 -27.99 46.61 -83.60
N PHE A 19 -26.83 47.28 -83.77
CA PHE A 19 -25.71 47.14 -82.79
C PHE A 19 -26.07 47.77 -81.44
N GLY A 20 -26.73 48.94 -81.45
CA GLY A 20 -27.20 49.58 -80.21
C GLY A 20 -28.31 48.80 -79.53
N SER A 21 -29.25 48.20 -80.30
CA SER A 21 -30.24 47.28 -79.70
C SER A 21 -29.66 45.97 -79.23
N TRP A 22 -28.64 45.41 -79.95
CA TRP A 22 -27.91 44.20 -79.51
C TRP A 22 -27.09 44.52 -78.29
N TYR A 23 -26.38 45.67 -78.24
CA TYR A 23 -25.60 46.09 -77.10
C TYR A 23 -26.51 46.31 -75.86
N TRP A 24 -27.63 47.04 -76.05
CA TRP A 24 -28.64 47.25 -74.98
C TRP A 24 -29.25 45.94 -74.54
N TYR A 25 -29.45 44.99 -75.45
CA TYR A 25 -29.99 43.67 -75.11
C TYR A 25 -28.98 42.85 -74.32
N GLN A 26 -27.70 42.89 -74.65
CA GLN A 26 -26.62 42.24 -73.83
C GLN A 26 -26.43 42.90 -72.47
N GLU A 27 -26.58 44.23 -72.39
CA GLU A 27 -26.53 44.99 -71.12
C GLU A 27 -27.71 44.67 -70.19
N THR A 28 -28.85 44.30 -70.76
CA THR A 28 -30.10 44.10 -69.99
C THR A 28 -30.50 42.62 -69.81
N HIS A 29 -29.88 41.71 -70.53
CA HIS A 29 -30.22 40.29 -70.51
C HIS A 29 -28.96 39.45 -70.40
N ILE A 30 -29.08 38.25 -69.76
CA ILE A 30 -28.10 37.24 -69.68
C ILE A 30 -28.60 36.02 -70.43
N PHE A 31 -27.67 35.33 -71.09
CA PHE A 31 -27.93 34.07 -71.79
C PHE A 31 -27.40 32.92 -70.97
N VAL A 32 -28.26 32.01 -70.59
CA VAL A 32 -27.90 30.82 -69.86
C VAL A 32 -28.46 29.64 -70.64
N GLU A 33 -27.56 28.77 -71.09
CA GLU A 33 -27.90 27.64 -71.93
C GLU A 33 -28.72 28.06 -73.17
N ASN A 34 -29.98 27.61 -73.22
CA ASN A 34 -30.92 27.93 -74.34
C ASN A 34 -31.99 28.96 -73.96
N ALA A 35 -31.86 29.67 -72.89
CA ALA A 35 -32.83 30.60 -72.38
C ALA A 35 -32.20 31.99 -72.15
N VAL A 36 -33.08 33.03 -72.18
CA VAL A 36 -32.69 34.43 -72.01
C VAL A 36 -33.42 34.98 -70.81
N TYR A 37 -32.67 35.59 -69.91
CA TYR A 37 -33.24 36.15 -68.66
C TYR A 37 -32.85 37.61 -68.53
N ALA A 38 -33.79 38.41 -67.98
CA ALA A 38 -33.54 39.83 -67.73
C ALA A 38 -32.62 40.03 -66.55
N LYS A 39 -31.55 40.84 -66.67
CA LYS A 39 -30.56 41.12 -65.59
C LYS A 39 -31.22 41.85 -64.38
N LYS A 40 -32.44 42.34 -64.48
CA LYS A 40 -33.22 42.96 -63.43
C LYS A 40 -34.20 42.02 -62.75
N SER A 41 -34.15 40.73 -63.05
CA SER A 41 -35.00 39.74 -62.37
C SER A 41 -34.58 39.65 -60.89
N GLU A 42 -35.58 39.68 -59.99
CA GLU A 42 -35.35 39.47 -58.56
C GLU A 42 -35.00 38.01 -58.28
N VAL A 43 -35.57 37.10 -59.06
CA VAL A 43 -35.31 35.62 -58.95
C VAL A 43 -35.05 35.07 -60.33
N LEU A 44 -34.00 34.26 -60.46
CA LEU A 44 -33.70 33.51 -61.66
C LEU A 44 -33.73 32.01 -61.31
N ASP A 45 -34.68 31.27 -61.82
CA ASP A 45 -34.85 29.85 -61.62
C ASP A 45 -34.16 29.03 -62.73
N LEU A 46 -33.01 28.41 -62.41
CA LEU A 46 -32.22 27.55 -63.29
C LEU A 46 -32.28 26.05 -62.89
N ARG A 47 -33.24 25.71 -62.04
CA ARG A 47 -33.42 24.30 -61.63
C ARG A 47 -33.90 23.48 -62.83
N GLY A 48 -33.41 22.26 -62.94
CA GLY A 48 -33.67 21.40 -64.09
C GLY A 48 -32.91 21.75 -65.37
N SER A 49 -32.11 22.86 -65.37
CA SER A 49 -31.34 23.28 -66.56
C SER A 49 -30.07 22.45 -66.76
N GLY A 50 -29.54 21.77 -65.72
CA GLY A 50 -28.30 20.98 -65.73
C GLY A 50 -27.03 21.81 -65.89
N ILE A 51 -27.06 23.11 -65.52
CA ILE A 51 -25.89 23.98 -65.62
C ILE A 51 -24.76 23.49 -64.69
N SER A 52 -23.51 23.64 -65.16
CA SER A 52 -22.34 23.33 -64.33
C SER A 52 -22.11 24.41 -63.26
N LYS A 53 -21.33 24.05 -62.23
CA LYS A 53 -20.88 24.98 -61.19
C LYS A 53 -20.20 26.22 -61.76
N GLU A 54 -19.29 26.03 -62.73
CA GLU A 54 -18.56 27.14 -63.38
C GLU A 54 -19.50 28.12 -64.10
N HIS A 55 -20.53 27.60 -64.75
CA HIS A 55 -21.56 28.41 -65.38
C HIS A 55 -22.43 29.14 -64.36
N PHE A 56 -22.81 28.46 -63.25
CA PHE A 56 -23.54 29.09 -62.16
C PHE A 56 -22.74 30.26 -61.56
N ASP A 57 -21.45 30.05 -61.26
CA ASP A 57 -20.56 31.07 -60.71
C ASP A 57 -20.48 32.30 -61.62
N THR A 58 -20.43 32.08 -62.93
CA THR A 58 -20.42 33.14 -63.94
C THR A 58 -21.72 33.91 -63.93
N VAL A 59 -22.87 33.23 -63.91
CA VAL A 59 -24.20 33.83 -63.85
C VAL A 59 -24.41 34.64 -62.58
N HIS A 60 -24.01 34.05 -61.43
CA HIS A 60 -24.14 34.67 -60.12
C HIS A 60 -23.26 35.93 -59.99
N ALA A 61 -22.05 35.92 -60.58
CA ALA A 61 -21.18 37.09 -60.60
C ALA A 61 -21.71 38.21 -61.45
N GLU A 62 -22.42 37.89 -62.56
CA GLU A 62 -23.08 38.90 -63.41
C GLU A 62 -24.40 39.46 -62.83
N LEU A 63 -25.02 38.71 -61.92
CA LEU A 63 -26.31 39.04 -61.31
C LEU A 63 -26.23 39.14 -59.78
N PRO A 64 -25.44 40.04 -59.21
CA PRO A 64 -25.17 40.07 -57.79
C PRO A 64 -26.36 40.40 -56.87
N ASN A 65 -27.44 40.92 -57.44
CA ASN A 65 -28.66 41.29 -56.71
C ASN A 65 -29.85 40.36 -57.05
N CYS A 66 -29.61 39.26 -57.78
CA CYS A 66 -30.66 38.33 -58.16
C CYS A 66 -30.48 37.03 -57.37
N GLN A 67 -31.54 36.51 -56.80
CA GLN A 67 -31.55 35.19 -56.21
C GLN A 67 -31.55 34.17 -57.36
N VAL A 68 -30.40 33.43 -57.54
CA VAL A 68 -30.27 32.42 -58.57
C VAL A 68 -30.55 31.07 -57.95
N LEU A 69 -31.68 30.45 -58.31
CA LEU A 69 -32.01 29.09 -57.91
C LEU A 69 -31.46 28.10 -58.93
N TRP A 70 -30.77 27.06 -58.48
CA TRP A 70 -30.20 26.01 -59.33
C TRP A 70 -30.12 24.67 -58.60
N ASP A 71 -29.84 23.63 -59.32
CA ASP A 71 -29.60 22.30 -58.73
C ASP A 71 -28.11 22.13 -58.43
N VAL A 72 -27.77 22.28 -57.15
CA VAL A 72 -26.40 22.11 -56.67
C VAL A 72 -26.00 20.62 -56.77
N PRO A 73 -24.90 20.28 -57.45
CA PRO A 73 -24.41 18.90 -57.44
C PRO A 73 -23.81 18.58 -56.07
N PHE A 74 -24.61 17.98 -55.20
CA PHE A 74 -24.21 17.66 -53.85
C PHE A 74 -24.29 16.14 -53.62
N GLN A 75 -23.17 15.51 -53.21
CA GLN A 75 -23.07 14.07 -52.97
C GLN A 75 -23.63 13.20 -54.11
N GLY A 76 -23.27 13.55 -55.33
CA GLY A 76 -23.69 12.82 -56.53
C GLY A 76 -25.17 12.95 -56.92
N THR A 77 -25.92 13.82 -56.23
CA THR A 77 -27.34 14.15 -56.54
C THR A 77 -27.51 15.63 -56.84
N ALA A 78 -28.59 15.98 -57.53
CA ALA A 78 -28.96 17.35 -57.76
C ALA A 78 -29.90 17.83 -56.63
N VAL A 79 -29.45 18.79 -55.84
CA VAL A 79 -30.21 19.33 -54.70
C VAL A 79 -30.51 20.81 -54.97
N SER A 80 -31.78 21.21 -54.79
CA SER A 80 -32.15 22.59 -55.02
C SER A 80 -31.45 23.57 -54.05
N SER A 81 -30.91 24.67 -54.58
CA SER A 81 -30.18 25.69 -53.82
C SER A 81 -31.01 26.43 -52.76
N ASP A 82 -32.34 26.37 -52.83
CA ASP A 82 -33.28 26.90 -51.82
C ASP A 82 -33.60 25.87 -50.71
N THR A 83 -32.86 24.74 -50.69
CA THR A 83 -33.02 23.74 -49.66
C THR A 83 -32.62 24.31 -48.29
N THR A 84 -33.51 24.16 -47.31
CA THR A 84 -33.33 24.65 -45.94
C THR A 84 -32.79 23.58 -44.99
N LYS A 85 -32.83 22.28 -45.35
CA LYS A 85 -32.39 21.15 -44.54
C LYS A 85 -31.71 20.10 -45.41
N LEU A 86 -30.57 19.60 -44.96
CA LEU A 86 -29.84 18.50 -45.59
C LEU A 86 -29.70 17.33 -44.62
N THR A 87 -29.63 16.12 -45.16
CA THR A 87 -29.20 14.92 -44.42
C THR A 87 -27.98 14.38 -45.12
N ILE A 88 -26.88 14.19 -44.35
CA ILE A 88 -25.61 13.72 -44.87
C ILE A 88 -25.18 12.44 -44.11
N THR A 89 -24.62 11.47 -44.83
CA THR A 89 -24.13 10.22 -44.26
C THR A 89 -22.63 10.04 -44.43
N GLU A 90 -22.04 10.74 -45.37
CA GLU A 90 -20.61 10.84 -45.65
C GLU A 90 -20.27 12.30 -45.93
N LEU A 91 -19.07 12.75 -45.62
CA LEU A 91 -18.67 14.14 -45.79
C LEU A 91 -17.25 14.20 -46.35
N THR A 92 -17.07 15.09 -47.37
CA THR A 92 -15.75 15.38 -47.93
C THR A 92 -15.47 16.90 -47.87
N GLU A 93 -14.20 17.30 -48.05
CA GLU A 93 -13.86 18.73 -48.14
C GLU A 93 -14.55 19.41 -49.30
N GLU A 94 -14.81 18.69 -50.43
CA GLU A 94 -15.55 19.21 -51.56
C GLU A 94 -17.02 19.45 -51.21
N ASP A 95 -17.64 18.56 -50.46
CA ASP A 95 -19.04 18.76 -49.96
C ASP A 95 -19.15 20.00 -49.09
N ILE A 96 -18.17 20.21 -48.16
CA ILE A 96 -18.15 21.43 -47.32
C ILE A 96 -18.09 22.70 -48.23
N ALA A 97 -17.24 22.69 -49.27
CA ALA A 97 -17.15 23.82 -50.19
C ALA A 97 -18.45 24.04 -50.98
N MET A 98 -19.20 22.97 -51.28
CA MET A 98 -20.50 23.07 -51.96
C MET A 98 -21.63 23.61 -51.11
N LEU A 99 -21.51 23.54 -49.75
CA LEU A 99 -22.54 24.11 -48.85
C LEU A 99 -22.72 25.62 -49.00
N ALA A 100 -21.71 26.34 -49.49
CA ALA A 100 -21.79 27.76 -49.79
C ALA A 100 -22.86 28.12 -50.84
N TYR A 101 -23.30 27.12 -51.63
CA TYR A 101 -24.34 27.31 -52.65
C TYR A 101 -25.77 27.09 -52.17
N PHE A 102 -25.97 26.90 -50.85
CA PHE A 102 -27.30 26.80 -50.20
C PHE A 102 -27.53 27.97 -49.26
N PRO A 103 -27.88 29.15 -49.79
CA PRO A 103 -28.00 30.38 -48.99
C PRO A 103 -29.12 30.34 -47.94
N GLU A 104 -30.11 29.46 -48.11
CA GLU A 104 -31.26 29.30 -47.21
C GLU A 104 -31.07 28.13 -46.24
N LEU A 105 -29.88 27.46 -46.27
CA LEU A 105 -29.61 26.28 -45.42
C LEU A 105 -29.57 26.69 -43.96
N SER A 106 -30.45 26.10 -43.17
CA SER A 106 -30.58 26.37 -41.73
C SER A 106 -30.32 25.16 -40.84
N ALA A 107 -30.37 23.94 -41.37
CA ALA A 107 -30.13 22.74 -40.59
C ALA A 107 -29.49 21.62 -41.43
N ILE A 108 -28.57 20.88 -40.81
CA ILE A 108 -27.95 19.65 -41.35
C ILE A 108 -28.09 18.53 -40.33
N ASP A 109 -28.70 17.42 -40.75
CA ASP A 109 -28.71 16.19 -40.02
C ASP A 109 -27.57 15.28 -40.52
N ALA A 110 -26.53 15.15 -39.71
CA ALA A 110 -25.34 14.31 -39.96
C ALA A 110 -25.22 13.19 -38.95
N THR A 111 -26.33 12.74 -38.35
CA THR A 111 -26.33 11.72 -37.28
C THR A 111 -25.70 10.39 -37.72
N ALA A 112 -25.71 10.07 -39.00
CA ALA A 112 -25.12 8.88 -39.56
C ALA A 112 -23.68 9.08 -40.13
N CYS A 113 -23.13 10.29 -40.05
CA CYS A 113 -21.83 10.66 -40.61
C CYS A 113 -20.72 10.37 -39.59
N GLY A 114 -19.63 9.75 -40.00
CA GLY A 114 -18.51 9.36 -39.15
C GLY A 114 -17.25 10.23 -39.32
N GLU A 115 -17.25 11.20 -40.22
CA GLU A 115 -16.12 12.10 -40.52
C GLU A 115 -16.10 13.30 -39.54
N TYR A 116 -15.89 13.02 -38.22
CA TYR A 116 -16.07 14.01 -37.13
C TYR A 116 -15.21 15.26 -37.30
N ALA A 117 -13.97 15.14 -37.74
CA ALA A 117 -13.08 16.27 -37.99
C ALA A 117 -13.64 17.22 -39.09
N LEU A 118 -14.27 16.64 -40.11
CA LEU A 118 -14.92 17.43 -41.17
C LEU A 118 -16.24 18.06 -40.69
N LEU A 119 -16.97 17.39 -39.80
CA LEU A 119 -18.16 17.96 -39.17
C LEU A 119 -17.81 19.14 -38.26
N GLU A 120 -16.72 19.09 -37.51
CA GLU A 120 -16.20 20.20 -36.71
C GLU A 120 -15.81 21.39 -37.63
N GLN A 121 -15.10 21.11 -38.72
CA GLN A 121 -14.77 22.14 -39.73
C GLN A 121 -16.02 22.74 -40.38
N LEU A 122 -17.04 21.91 -40.63
CA LEU A 122 -18.33 22.39 -41.13
C LEU A 122 -19.01 23.33 -40.13
N ALA A 123 -19.03 22.96 -38.84
CA ALA A 123 -19.61 23.80 -37.79
C ALA A 123 -18.88 25.15 -37.66
N GLU A 124 -17.55 25.17 -37.80
CA GLU A 124 -16.77 26.41 -37.79
C GLU A 124 -17.04 27.30 -39.02
N ASN A 125 -17.14 26.69 -40.21
CA ASN A 125 -17.34 27.43 -41.47
C ASN A 125 -18.77 27.94 -41.63
N PHE A 126 -19.76 27.24 -41.07
CA PHE A 126 -21.19 27.58 -41.21
C PHE A 126 -21.89 27.70 -39.83
N PRO A 127 -21.48 28.64 -38.96
CA PRO A 127 -21.98 28.73 -37.59
C PRO A 127 -23.47 29.11 -37.48
N HIS A 128 -24.10 29.49 -38.60
CA HIS A 128 -25.53 29.80 -38.64
C HIS A 128 -26.40 28.58 -38.99
N VAL A 129 -25.78 27.46 -39.36
CA VAL A 129 -26.47 26.21 -39.68
C VAL A 129 -26.55 25.38 -38.43
N ASP A 130 -27.74 24.92 -38.08
CA ASP A 130 -27.96 23.97 -36.97
C ASP A 130 -27.49 22.57 -37.41
N LEU A 131 -26.26 22.21 -36.98
CA LEU A 131 -25.64 20.93 -37.30
C LEU A 131 -25.92 19.93 -36.19
N THR A 132 -26.61 18.85 -36.52
CA THR A 132 -26.87 17.73 -35.62
C THR A 132 -26.04 16.54 -36.03
N TYR A 133 -25.15 16.05 -35.13
CA TYR A 133 -24.41 14.79 -35.30
C TYR A 133 -24.18 14.13 -33.97
N GLN A 134 -23.74 12.86 -34.01
CA GLN A 134 -23.37 12.07 -32.83
C GLN A 134 -22.04 11.38 -33.05
N VAL A 135 -21.22 11.39 -32.01
CA VAL A 135 -19.92 10.69 -31.97
C VAL A 135 -20.14 9.29 -31.43
N SER A 136 -19.81 8.29 -32.23
CA SER A 136 -19.91 6.88 -31.84
C SER A 136 -18.70 6.43 -31.02
N LEU A 137 -18.93 5.75 -29.91
CA LEU A 137 -17.88 5.13 -29.10
C LEU A 137 -17.93 3.59 -29.16
N GLY A 138 -18.78 3.05 -29.99
CA GLY A 138 -19.05 1.62 -30.17
C GLY A 138 -20.51 1.38 -30.42
N SER A 139 -21.25 0.78 -29.49
CA SER A 139 -22.69 0.61 -29.59
C SER A 139 -23.47 1.88 -29.22
N LEU A 140 -22.85 2.78 -28.47
CA LEU A 140 -23.44 4.05 -28.08
C LEU A 140 -22.84 5.23 -28.87
N SER A 141 -23.68 6.26 -29.05
CA SER A 141 -23.27 7.51 -29.69
C SER A 141 -23.77 8.70 -28.86
N PHE A 142 -23.00 9.79 -28.85
CA PHE A 142 -23.20 10.95 -27.98
C PHE A 142 -23.13 12.25 -28.77
N ALA A 143 -23.91 13.23 -28.36
CA ALA A 143 -23.85 14.58 -28.92
C ALA A 143 -22.54 15.28 -28.49
N PRO A 144 -21.96 16.17 -29.32
CA PRO A 144 -20.69 16.85 -29.03
C PRO A 144 -20.68 17.71 -27.77
N ASP A 145 -21.84 18.13 -27.29
CA ASP A 145 -22.03 18.92 -26.06
C ASP A 145 -22.20 18.06 -24.81
N THR A 146 -22.04 16.73 -24.92
CA THR A 146 -22.09 15.80 -23.79
C THR A 146 -20.93 16.08 -22.82
N THR A 147 -21.26 16.22 -21.52
CA THR A 147 -20.27 16.58 -20.48
C THR A 147 -19.78 15.40 -19.65
N GLY A 148 -20.53 14.31 -19.62
CA GLY A 148 -20.18 13.10 -18.87
C GLY A 148 -20.69 11.85 -19.57
N LEU A 149 -19.90 10.77 -19.48
CA LEU A 149 -20.23 9.49 -20.08
C LEU A 149 -20.40 8.42 -19.01
N THR A 150 -21.33 7.50 -19.25
CA THR A 150 -21.42 6.23 -18.51
C THR A 150 -21.36 5.11 -19.55
N LEU A 151 -20.32 4.27 -19.44
CA LEU A 151 -20.00 3.26 -20.44
C LEU A 151 -19.90 1.88 -19.76
N ALA A 152 -20.93 1.06 -19.92
CA ALA A 152 -20.93 -0.32 -19.43
C ALA A 152 -20.17 -1.27 -20.38
N GLU A 153 -19.95 -2.50 -19.94
CA GLU A 153 -19.34 -3.54 -20.76
C GLU A 153 -20.17 -3.79 -22.04
N GLY A 154 -19.50 -3.74 -23.19
CA GLY A 154 -20.15 -3.86 -24.52
C GLY A 154 -20.70 -2.55 -25.10
N ASP A 155 -20.76 -1.47 -24.36
CA ASP A 155 -21.21 -0.17 -24.86
C ASP A 155 -20.15 0.52 -25.74
N PHE A 156 -18.89 0.18 -25.56
CA PHE A 156 -17.76 0.81 -26.26
C PHE A 156 -16.72 -0.23 -26.69
N GLN A 157 -15.85 0.21 -27.58
CA GLN A 157 -14.60 -0.48 -27.92
C GLN A 157 -13.44 0.46 -27.55
N LEU A 158 -12.43 -0.03 -26.86
CA LEU A 158 -11.32 0.80 -26.35
C LEU A 158 -10.66 1.62 -27.46
N GLU A 159 -10.36 0.99 -28.62
CA GLU A 159 -9.75 1.67 -29.76
C GLU A 159 -10.66 2.79 -30.29
N THR A 160 -11.97 2.52 -30.41
CA THR A 160 -12.96 3.52 -30.85
C THR A 160 -13.10 4.65 -29.84
N LEU A 161 -13.11 4.34 -28.55
CA LEU A 161 -13.14 5.33 -27.49
C LEU A 161 -11.92 6.25 -27.55
N VAL A 162 -10.73 5.70 -27.64
CA VAL A 162 -9.48 6.47 -27.73
C VAL A 162 -9.45 7.38 -28.96
N ASN A 163 -9.91 6.88 -30.12
CA ASN A 163 -9.88 7.64 -31.37
C ASN A 163 -10.97 8.74 -31.43
N ASN A 164 -12.15 8.50 -30.85
CA ASN A 164 -13.30 9.36 -31.05
C ASN A 164 -13.61 10.30 -29.86
N LEU A 165 -13.07 10.03 -28.65
CA LEU A 165 -13.24 10.92 -27.50
C LEU A 165 -12.76 12.35 -27.73
N PRO A 166 -11.69 12.63 -28.52
CA PRO A 166 -11.30 13.99 -28.85
C PRO A 166 -12.40 14.82 -29.56
N HIS A 167 -13.38 14.16 -30.21
CA HIS A 167 -14.53 14.78 -30.85
C HIS A 167 -15.71 15.04 -29.91
N LEU A 168 -15.52 14.77 -28.60
CA LEU A 168 -16.45 15.12 -27.52
C LEU A 168 -15.76 16.10 -26.53
N PRO A 169 -15.45 17.33 -26.95
CA PRO A 169 -14.57 18.24 -26.21
C PRO A 169 -15.16 18.74 -24.87
N GLN A 170 -16.45 18.51 -24.62
CA GLN A 170 -17.13 18.89 -23.39
C GLN A 170 -17.08 17.78 -22.33
N VAL A 171 -16.59 16.58 -22.66
CA VAL A 171 -16.53 15.47 -21.71
C VAL A 171 -15.43 15.73 -20.69
N THR A 172 -15.85 15.83 -19.43
CA THR A 172 -14.97 16.03 -18.27
C THR A 172 -14.90 14.80 -17.36
N ALA A 173 -15.82 13.85 -17.50
CA ALA A 173 -15.88 12.65 -16.68
C ALA A 173 -16.39 11.44 -17.47
N ILE A 174 -15.79 10.27 -17.21
CA ILE A 174 -16.26 8.98 -17.73
C ILE A 174 -16.37 8.01 -16.54
N HIS A 175 -17.53 7.39 -16.42
CA HIS A 175 -17.82 6.37 -15.43
C HIS A 175 -18.03 5.00 -16.11
N PHE A 176 -17.34 3.96 -15.60
CA PHE A 176 -17.45 2.58 -16.08
C PHE A 176 -18.15 1.72 -15.01
N PRO A 177 -19.49 1.56 -15.06
CA PRO A 177 -20.23 0.80 -14.07
C PRO A 177 -19.97 -0.69 -14.22
N GLU A 178 -19.60 -1.37 -13.13
CA GLU A 178 -19.41 -2.83 -13.04
C GLU A 178 -18.57 -3.42 -14.20
N THR A 179 -17.75 -2.59 -14.81
CA THR A 179 -16.98 -2.96 -15.99
C THR A 179 -15.63 -3.49 -15.58
N ALA A 180 -15.32 -4.70 -15.99
CA ALA A 180 -13.98 -5.28 -15.85
C ALA A 180 -13.04 -4.64 -16.89
N LEU A 181 -12.56 -3.44 -16.63
CA LEU A 181 -11.45 -2.83 -17.35
C LEU A 181 -10.16 -3.41 -16.80
N ALA A 182 -9.31 -3.94 -17.67
CA ALA A 182 -7.98 -4.34 -17.24
C ALA A 182 -7.23 -3.11 -16.70
N PRO A 183 -6.42 -3.24 -15.63
CA PRO A 183 -5.66 -2.11 -15.06
C PRO A 183 -4.82 -1.35 -16.08
N GLN A 184 -4.26 -2.05 -17.08
CA GLN A 184 -3.51 -1.46 -18.17
C GLN A 184 -4.35 -0.58 -19.10
N ASP A 185 -5.61 -0.95 -19.36
CA ASP A 185 -6.51 -0.19 -20.23
C ASP A 185 -7.00 1.08 -19.53
N PHE A 186 -7.27 0.99 -18.24
CA PHE A 186 -7.59 2.15 -17.42
C PHE A 186 -6.40 3.13 -17.33
N ALA A 187 -5.19 2.61 -17.13
CA ALA A 187 -3.98 3.42 -17.10
C ALA A 187 -3.72 4.09 -18.46
N LEU A 188 -3.95 3.38 -19.58
CA LEU A 188 -3.84 3.94 -20.94
C LEU A 188 -4.81 5.11 -21.13
N LEU A 189 -6.07 4.96 -20.72
CA LEU A 189 -7.06 6.03 -20.81
C LEU A 189 -6.69 7.23 -19.94
N ALA A 190 -6.21 6.99 -18.71
CA ALA A 190 -5.78 8.05 -17.79
C ALA A 190 -4.56 8.83 -18.31
N GLU A 191 -3.63 8.14 -18.98
CA GLU A 191 -2.46 8.77 -19.60
C GLU A 191 -2.84 9.56 -20.86
N THR A 192 -3.76 9.00 -21.67
CA THR A 192 -4.18 9.62 -22.94
C THR A 192 -5.06 10.84 -22.72
N PHE A 193 -5.92 10.83 -21.68
CA PHE A 193 -6.90 11.87 -21.39
C PHE A 193 -6.78 12.38 -19.94
N PRO A 194 -5.68 13.04 -19.58
CA PRO A 194 -5.40 13.44 -18.20
C PRO A 194 -6.38 14.47 -17.62
N GLU A 195 -7.10 15.19 -18.48
CA GLU A 195 -8.10 16.19 -18.08
C GLU A 195 -9.50 15.58 -17.85
N VAL A 196 -9.70 14.30 -18.19
CA VAL A 196 -10.97 13.60 -18.00
C VAL A 196 -10.93 12.79 -16.71
N ALA A 197 -11.86 13.04 -15.81
CA ALA A 197 -12.01 12.26 -14.57
C ALA A 197 -12.55 10.86 -14.90
N LEU A 198 -11.71 9.84 -14.75
CA LEU A 198 -12.09 8.44 -14.97
C LEU A 198 -12.46 7.78 -13.65
N THR A 199 -13.62 7.15 -13.60
CA THR A 199 -14.07 6.36 -12.44
C THR A 199 -14.66 5.04 -12.90
N TYR A 200 -14.56 4.03 -12.03
CA TYR A 200 -15.24 2.75 -12.26
C TYR A 200 -15.79 2.17 -10.96
N THR A 201 -16.73 1.27 -11.11
CA THR A 201 -17.18 0.41 -10.03
C THR A 201 -16.88 -1.04 -10.34
N VAL A 202 -16.73 -1.85 -9.29
CA VAL A 202 -16.47 -3.29 -9.38
C VAL A 202 -17.56 -4.03 -8.62
N SER A 203 -18.14 -5.06 -9.22
CA SER A 203 -19.01 -6.00 -8.51
C SER A 203 -18.15 -7.05 -7.82
N LEU A 204 -18.16 -7.05 -6.49
CA LEU A 204 -17.40 -7.97 -5.65
C LEU A 204 -18.37 -8.63 -4.65
N ALA A 205 -18.43 -9.94 -4.63
CA ALA A 205 -19.33 -10.71 -3.76
C ALA A 205 -20.81 -10.25 -3.82
N GLY A 206 -21.28 -9.83 -5.01
CA GLY A 206 -22.65 -9.36 -5.23
C GLY A 206 -22.94 -7.95 -4.73
N GLN A 207 -21.95 -7.21 -4.29
CA GLN A 207 -22.02 -5.78 -3.94
C GLN A 207 -21.19 -4.95 -4.91
N VAL A 208 -21.59 -3.69 -5.11
CA VAL A 208 -20.89 -2.77 -6.03
C VAL A 208 -20.04 -1.80 -5.22
N TYR A 209 -18.76 -1.76 -5.53
CA TYR A 209 -17.77 -0.90 -4.88
C TYR A 209 -17.20 0.13 -5.86
N ASP A 210 -17.04 1.34 -5.39
CA ASP A 210 -16.28 2.37 -6.10
C ASP A 210 -14.78 2.04 -6.08
N MET A 211 -14.04 2.45 -7.12
CA MET A 211 -12.59 2.22 -7.25
C MET A 211 -11.76 2.73 -6.07
N THR A 212 -12.28 3.69 -5.31
CA THR A 212 -11.65 4.29 -4.13
C THR A 212 -12.13 3.65 -2.81
N ALA A 213 -12.88 2.55 -2.88
CA ALA A 213 -13.36 1.87 -1.69
C ALA A 213 -12.20 1.39 -0.82
N THR A 214 -12.24 1.69 0.47
CA THR A 214 -11.23 1.28 1.46
C THR A 214 -11.66 0.08 2.29
N GLU A 215 -12.94 -0.26 2.25
CA GLU A 215 -13.53 -1.38 2.96
C GLU A 215 -14.42 -2.21 2.03
N ALA A 216 -14.48 -3.53 2.26
CA ALA A 216 -15.38 -4.42 1.56
C ALA A 216 -16.04 -5.41 2.52
N ASP A 217 -17.27 -5.81 2.22
CA ASP A 217 -18.00 -6.89 2.89
C ASP A 217 -18.01 -8.14 1.99
N LEU A 218 -17.26 -9.15 2.43
CA LEU A 218 -17.16 -10.47 1.81
C LEU A 218 -17.78 -11.56 2.67
N SER A 219 -18.63 -11.20 3.62
CA SER A 219 -19.25 -12.14 4.59
C SER A 219 -20.11 -13.23 3.95
N SER A 220 -20.50 -13.04 2.70
CA SER A 220 -21.34 -13.99 1.94
C SER A 220 -20.58 -15.01 1.11
N ILE A 221 -19.25 -14.80 0.89
CA ILE A 221 -18.47 -15.68 0.00
C ILE A 221 -18.27 -17.07 0.58
N THR A 222 -17.96 -18.01 -0.30
CA THR A 222 -17.65 -19.41 0.02
C THR A 222 -16.20 -19.73 -0.37
N THR A 223 -15.67 -20.85 0.13
CA THR A 223 -14.32 -21.35 -0.22
C THR A 223 -14.05 -21.39 -1.72
N GLU A 224 -15.07 -21.77 -2.54
CA GLU A 224 -14.91 -21.88 -3.99
C GLU A 224 -14.78 -20.52 -4.69
N GLU A 225 -15.13 -19.43 -4.04
CA GLU A 225 -15.11 -18.07 -4.59
C GLU A 225 -13.83 -17.30 -4.24
N VAL A 226 -12.98 -17.81 -3.35
CA VAL A 226 -11.78 -17.13 -2.83
C VAL A 226 -10.86 -16.64 -3.95
N ASP A 227 -10.51 -17.51 -4.92
CA ASP A 227 -9.62 -17.16 -6.03
C ASP A 227 -10.25 -16.08 -6.94
N ALA A 228 -11.57 -16.19 -7.21
CA ALA A 228 -12.27 -15.22 -8.05
C ALA A 228 -12.35 -13.84 -7.36
N VAL A 229 -12.58 -13.82 -6.05
CA VAL A 229 -12.61 -12.60 -5.24
C VAL A 229 -11.24 -11.93 -5.20
N LEU A 230 -10.18 -12.69 -5.01
CA LEU A 230 -8.81 -12.14 -5.05
C LEU A 230 -8.50 -11.47 -6.39
N ALA A 231 -8.88 -12.10 -7.51
CA ALA A 231 -8.71 -11.51 -8.84
C ALA A 231 -9.52 -10.21 -9.02
N GLN A 232 -10.74 -10.15 -8.49
CA GLN A 232 -11.58 -8.94 -8.54
C GLN A 232 -11.04 -7.83 -7.62
N MET A 233 -10.49 -8.18 -6.47
CA MET A 233 -9.87 -7.23 -5.54
C MET A 233 -8.63 -6.53 -6.13
N GLU A 234 -7.99 -7.08 -7.17
CA GLU A 234 -6.90 -6.39 -7.89
C GLU A 234 -7.38 -5.06 -8.51
N LEU A 235 -8.68 -4.98 -8.85
CA LEU A 235 -9.31 -3.77 -9.38
C LEU A 235 -9.67 -2.74 -8.29
N LEU A 236 -9.51 -3.08 -7.02
CA LEU A 236 -9.83 -2.25 -5.87
C LEU A 236 -8.57 -2.09 -4.98
N PRO A 237 -7.55 -1.36 -5.45
CA PRO A 237 -6.25 -1.29 -4.79
C PRO A 237 -6.28 -0.64 -3.39
N ASP A 238 -7.27 0.21 -3.12
CA ASP A 238 -7.37 0.98 -1.88
C ASP A 238 -8.08 0.24 -0.74
N ILE A 239 -8.60 -0.98 -0.99
CA ILE A 239 -9.20 -1.80 0.07
C ILE A 239 -8.11 -2.20 1.08
N THR A 240 -8.28 -1.74 2.31
CA THR A 240 -7.41 -2.04 3.46
C THR A 240 -8.09 -2.90 4.52
N THR A 241 -9.41 -2.96 4.52
CA THR A 241 -10.20 -3.73 5.50
C THR A 241 -11.31 -4.51 4.81
N VAL A 242 -11.45 -5.78 5.19
CA VAL A 242 -12.47 -6.67 4.63
C VAL A 242 -13.21 -7.36 5.77
N GLU A 243 -14.53 -7.31 5.77
CA GLU A 243 -15.39 -8.04 6.69
C GLU A 243 -15.70 -9.43 6.12
N LEU A 244 -15.38 -10.49 6.88
CA LEU A 244 -15.64 -11.89 6.52
C LEU A 244 -16.74 -12.53 7.38
N MET A 245 -17.29 -11.80 8.37
CA MET A 245 -18.31 -12.29 9.27
C MET A 245 -19.66 -11.70 8.92
N SER A 246 -20.65 -12.54 8.79
CA SER A 246 -22.05 -12.11 8.65
C SER A 246 -22.54 -11.42 9.94
N ALA A 247 -23.63 -10.67 9.86
CA ALA A 247 -24.22 -9.95 10.99
C ALA A 247 -24.64 -10.86 12.16
N ASP A 248 -24.86 -12.15 11.90
CA ASP A 248 -25.16 -13.17 12.92
C ASP A 248 -23.91 -13.81 13.54
N GLY A 249 -22.72 -13.37 13.14
CA GLY A 249 -21.43 -13.86 13.65
C GLY A 249 -21.00 -15.21 13.01
N THR A 250 -21.53 -15.56 11.84
CA THR A 250 -21.11 -16.75 11.08
C THR A 250 -20.30 -16.38 9.85
N SER A 251 -19.54 -17.34 9.34
CA SER A 251 -18.84 -17.26 8.06
C SER A 251 -18.88 -18.61 7.37
N ASN A 252 -18.88 -18.63 6.04
CA ASN A 252 -18.77 -19.84 5.23
C ASN A 252 -17.30 -20.24 4.96
N LEU A 253 -16.35 -19.44 5.42
CA LEU A 253 -14.92 -19.64 5.18
C LEU A 253 -14.28 -20.45 6.30
N THR A 254 -13.27 -21.23 5.93
CA THR A 254 -12.35 -21.88 6.85
C THR A 254 -11.18 -20.97 7.22
N LEU A 255 -10.38 -21.38 8.18
CA LEU A 255 -9.19 -20.64 8.57
C LEU A 255 -8.11 -20.66 7.46
N GLU A 256 -8.05 -21.75 6.69
CA GLU A 256 -7.20 -21.89 5.51
C GLU A 256 -7.61 -20.93 4.39
N ASP A 257 -8.92 -20.67 4.20
CA ASP A 257 -9.41 -19.68 3.24
C ASP A 257 -8.98 -18.26 3.64
N VAL A 258 -9.06 -17.95 4.93
CA VAL A 258 -8.60 -16.63 5.45
C VAL A 258 -7.10 -16.46 5.27
N GLN A 259 -6.31 -17.50 5.53
CA GLN A 259 -4.88 -17.49 5.24
C GLN A 259 -4.60 -17.23 3.76
N ALA A 260 -5.30 -17.93 2.85
CA ALA A 260 -5.17 -17.73 1.41
C ALA A 260 -5.52 -16.30 0.97
N LEU A 261 -6.56 -15.70 1.55
CA LEU A 261 -6.93 -14.30 1.30
C LEU A 261 -5.82 -13.34 1.75
N GLN A 262 -5.23 -13.54 2.94
CA GLN A 262 -4.15 -12.72 3.46
C GLN A 262 -2.86 -12.87 2.63
N GLU A 263 -2.51 -14.09 2.20
CA GLU A 263 -1.36 -14.34 1.32
C GLU A 263 -1.55 -13.72 -0.07
N GLY A 264 -2.76 -13.82 -0.63
CA GLY A 264 -3.11 -13.24 -1.92
C GLY A 264 -3.21 -11.71 -1.91
N ARG A 265 -3.49 -11.10 -0.74
CA ARG A 265 -3.65 -9.66 -0.59
C ARG A 265 -2.90 -9.12 0.63
N PRO A 266 -1.56 -9.10 0.61
CA PRO A 266 -0.75 -8.59 1.71
C PRO A 266 -1.06 -7.11 2.01
N GLY A 267 -1.24 -6.79 3.30
CA GLY A 267 -1.54 -5.42 3.76
C GLY A 267 -3.04 -5.10 3.86
N THR A 268 -3.92 -6.01 3.44
CA THR A 268 -5.35 -5.93 3.72
C THR A 268 -5.67 -6.67 5.02
N HIS A 269 -6.37 -6.01 5.92
CA HIS A 269 -6.83 -6.62 7.16
C HIS A 269 -8.20 -7.28 6.96
N PHE A 270 -8.24 -8.61 7.13
CA PHE A 270 -9.46 -9.42 7.04
C PHE A 270 -10.03 -9.66 8.44
N ARG A 271 -11.19 -9.09 8.74
CA ARG A 271 -11.90 -9.31 10.01
C ARG A 271 -12.57 -10.67 10.00
N TYR A 272 -12.08 -11.54 10.86
CA TYR A 272 -12.58 -12.91 10.99
C TYR A 272 -12.53 -13.37 12.44
N THR A 273 -13.54 -14.11 12.86
CA THR A 273 -13.64 -14.70 14.20
C THR A 273 -13.78 -16.21 14.10
N PHE A 274 -12.98 -16.93 14.88
CA PHE A 274 -12.93 -18.39 14.84
C PHE A 274 -12.75 -19.00 16.23
N GLN A 275 -12.98 -20.31 16.33
CA GLN A 275 -12.79 -21.07 17.56
C GLN A 275 -11.40 -21.70 17.58
N LEU A 276 -10.54 -21.29 18.53
CA LEU A 276 -9.22 -21.85 18.76
C LEU A 276 -9.20 -22.57 20.12
N PHE A 277 -9.13 -23.89 20.11
CA PHE A 277 -9.17 -24.74 21.32
C PHE A 277 -10.35 -24.41 22.25
N GLY A 278 -11.53 -24.09 21.69
CA GLY A 278 -12.76 -23.77 22.47
C GLY A 278 -12.81 -22.34 23.03
N LYS A 279 -11.87 -21.48 22.63
CA LYS A 279 -11.89 -20.04 22.88
C LYS A 279 -12.18 -19.31 21.59
N GLU A 280 -13.08 -18.35 21.60
CA GLU A 280 -13.31 -17.44 20.50
C GLU A 280 -12.17 -16.44 20.39
N VAL A 281 -11.61 -16.32 19.17
CA VAL A 281 -10.48 -15.44 18.84
C VAL A 281 -10.79 -14.71 17.53
N SER A 282 -10.49 -13.43 17.46
CA SER A 282 -10.65 -12.60 16.27
C SER A 282 -9.29 -12.17 15.73
N THR A 283 -9.19 -11.95 14.43
CA THR A 283 -8.02 -11.34 13.76
C THR A 283 -7.69 -9.95 14.30
N ASP A 284 -8.67 -9.23 14.88
CA ASP A 284 -8.46 -7.96 15.57
C ASP A 284 -7.75 -8.11 16.94
N THR A 285 -7.61 -9.35 17.44
CA THR A 285 -7.13 -9.59 18.80
C THR A 285 -5.61 -9.36 18.90
N GLN A 286 -5.18 -8.37 19.68
CA GLN A 286 -3.77 -8.07 19.91
C GLN A 286 -3.10 -9.01 20.92
N ARG A 287 -3.88 -9.63 21.80
CA ARG A 287 -3.36 -10.48 22.88
C ARG A 287 -4.21 -11.73 23.06
N VAL A 288 -3.62 -12.89 22.82
CA VAL A 288 -4.24 -14.20 23.02
C VAL A 288 -3.59 -14.90 24.21
N GLU A 289 -4.38 -15.47 25.11
CA GLU A 289 -3.89 -16.19 26.28
C GLU A 289 -4.61 -17.52 26.46
N PHE A 290 -3.82 -18.59 26.54
CA PHE A 290 -4.26 -19.91 26.99
C PHE A 290 -3.55 -20.26 28.29
N LYS A 291 -4.30 -20.68 29.32
CA LYS A 291 -3.77 -21.03 30.63
C LYS A 291 -4.35 -22.37 31.08
N ASN A 292 -3.47 -23.29 31.43
CA ASN A 292 -3.80 -24.63 31.92
C ASN A 292 -4.70 -25.45 30.94
N GLN A 293 -4.58 -25.18 29.65
CA GLN A 293 -5.35 -25.85 28.60
C GLN A 293 -4.59 -27.05 28.05
N LYS A 294 -5.30 -28.15 27.81
CA LYS A 294 -4.68 -29.36 27.23
C LYS A 294 -4.63 -29.24 25.71
N ILE A 295 -3.67 -28.46 25.22
CA ILE A 295 -3.39 -28.33 23.77
C ILE A 295 -2.50 -29.50 23.33
N GLY A 296 -1.36 -29.72 23.99
CA GLY A 296 -0.40 -30.75 23.63
C GLY A 296 0.36 -30.45 22.33
N ASN A 297 1.33 -31.29 22.02
CA ASN A 297 2.14 -31.15 20.80
C ASN A 297 1.31 -31.36 19.52
N GLU A 298 0.22 -32.11 19.61
CA GLU A 298 -0.74 -32.35 18.53
C GLU A 298 -1.48 -31.06 18.08
N GLY A 299 -1.52 -30.05 18.93
CA GLY A 299 -2.14 -28.76 18.61
C GLY A 299 -1.22 -27.79 17.84
N GLU A 300 0.05 -28.15 17.59
CA GLU A 300 1.01 -27.25 16.93
C GLU A 300 0.53 -26.76 15.56
N ALA A 301 0.02 -27.66 14.70
CA ALA A 301 -0.44 -27.29 13.36
C ALA A 301 -1.57 -26.26 13.41
N GLN A 302 -2.52 -26.43 14.34
CA GLN A 302 -3.62 -25.48 14.51
C GLN A 302 -3.15 -24.15 15.10
N LEU A 303 -2.14 -24.16 15.98
CA LEU A 303 -1.52 -22.93 16.49
C LEU A 303 -0.82 -22.16 15.38
N ARG A 304 -0.09 -22.84 14.50
CA ARG A 304 0.58 -22.20 13.35
C ARG A 304 -0.43 -21.54 12.43
N LEU A 305 -1.47 -22.27 12.01
CA LEU A 305 -2.53 -21.74 11.16
C LEU A 305 -3.23 -20.53 11.81
N ALA A 306 -3.52 -20.61 13.12
CA ALA A 306 -4.09 -19.50 13.85
C ALA A 306 -3.14 -18.29 13.92
N LEU A 307 -1.85 -18.52 14.17
CA LEU A 307 -0.86 -17.46 14.20
C LEU A 307 -0.67 -16.82 12.82
N ASP A 308 -0.77 -17.56 11.73
CA ASP A 308 -0.66 -17.04 10.37
C ASP A 308 -1.76 -16.01 10.08
N VAL A 309 -2.99 -16.25 10.52
CA VAL A 309 -4.13 -15.36 10.28
C VAL A 309 -4.30 -14.25 11.32
N LEU A 310 -3.69 -14.36 12.49
CA LEU A 310 -3.76 -13.35 13.56
C LEU A 310 -2.75 -12.23 13.32
N ASP A 311 -2.92 -11.46 12.25
CA ASP A 311 -2.02 -10.42 11.77
C ASP A 311 -1.80 -9.26 12.77
N ASN A 312 -2.79 -8.97 13.62
CA ASN A 312 -2.72 -7.96 14.67
C ASN A 312 -2.22 -8.49 16.03
N CYS A 313 -2.01 -9.82 16.17
CA CYS A 313 -1.60 -10.39 17.44
C CYS A 313 -0.13 -10.11 17.74
N THR A 314 0.14 -9.31 18.76
CA THR A 314 1.49 -8.96 19.21
C THR A 314 1.97 -9.79 20.41
N TYR A 315 1.05 -10.47 21.10
CA TYR A 315 1.38 -11.27 22.30
C TYR A 315 0.53 -12.55 22.37
N PHE A 316 1.19 -13.70 22.48
CA PHE A 316 0.53 -15.00 22.53
C PHE A 316 1.06 -15.82 23.72
N LEU A 317 0.23 -16.04 24.73
CA LEU A 317 0.60 -16.77 25.94
C LEU A 317 0.09 -18.22 25.90
N LEU A 318 0.99 -19.16 26.08
CA LEU A 318 0.73 -20.61 26.19
C LEU A 318 1.17 -21.13 27.56
N ASP A 319 0.51 -20.63 28.64
CA ASP A 319 0.86 -20.95 30.01
C ASP A 319 0.35 -22.34 30.42
N ASN A 320 1.29 -23.27 30.63
CA ASN A 320 1.00 -24.66 31.01
C ASN A 320 0.02 -25.37 30.05
N CYS A 321 0.29 -25.25 28.74
CA CYS A 321 -0.56 -25.80 27.67
C CYS A 321 -0.08 -27.17 27.15
N ARG A 322 0.90 -27.82 27.79
CA ARG A 322 1.44 -29.17 27.52
C ARG A 322 2.13 -29.32 26.15
N LEU A 323 2.60 -28.24 25.57
CA LEU A 323 3.55 -28.28 24.47
C LEU A 323 4.96 -28.44 25.02
N SER A 324 5.85 -29.09 24.26
CA SER A 324 7.26 -29.14 24.61
C SER A 324 7.92 -27.75 24.43
N ASN A 325 8.98 -27.50 25.22
CA ASN A 325 9.71 -26.24 25.11
C ASN A 325 10.36 -26.05 23.73
N GLU A 326 10.75 -27.13 23.06
CA GLU A 326 11.33 -27.08 21.71
C GLU A 326 10.31 -26.58 20.68
N ILE A 327 9.06 -27.06 20.72
CA ILE A 327 7.98 -26.59 19.84
C ILE A 327 7.68 -25.12 20.12
N LEU A 328 7.58 -24.74 21.40
CA LEU A 328 7.32 -23.36 21.81
C LEU A 328 8.44 -22.40 21.39
N ALA A 329 9.70 -22.85 21.52
CA ALA A 329 10.84 -22.08 21.07
C ALA A 329 10.87 -21.93 19.53
N GLN A 330 10.51 -22.99 18.80
CA GLN A 330 10.42 -22.92 17.33
C GLN A 330 9.28 -21.97 16.89
N LEU A 331 8.10 -22.05 17.51
CA LEU A 331 7.01 -21.11 17.27
C LEU A 331 7.46 -19.68 17.55
N ARG A 332 8.13 -19.42 18.66
CA ARG A 332 8.68 -18.10 18.99
C ARG A 332 9.62 -17.58 17.93
N GLU A 333 10.51 -18.42 17.41
CA GLU A 333 11.45 -18.03 16.35
C GLU A 333 10.75 -17.74 15.04
N ASP A 334 9.81 -18.59 14.63
CA ASP A 334 9.09 -18.46 13.36
C ASP A 334 8.21 -17.19 13.31
N TYR A 335 7.69 -16.73 14.46
CA TYR A 335 6.81 -15.55 14.56
C TYR A 335 7.46 -14.36 15.28
N ARG A 336 8.77 -14.38 15.53
CA ARG A 336 9.52 -13.39 16.34
C ARG A 336 9.29 -11.94 15.94
N ASP A 337 9.22 -11.66 14.64
CA ASP A 337 9.11 -10.30 14.10
C ASP A 337 7.71 -9.69 14.28
N ARG A 338 6.71 -10.52 14.60
CA ARG A 338 5.31 -10.10 14.68
C ARG A 338 4.68 -10.33 16.04
N THR A 339 4.84 -11.56 16.56
CA THR A 339 4.09 -12.00 17.74
C THR A 339 5.06 -12.50 18.81
N LYS A 340 5.02 -11.90 19.99
CA LYS A 340 5.77 -12.38 21.15
C LYS A 340 5.09 -13.62 21.73
N ILE A 341 5.68 -14.80 21.55
CA ILE A 341 5.19 -16.06 22.10
C ILE A 341 5.83 -16.32 23.45
N VAL A 342 5.00 -16.52 24.46
CA VAL A 342 5.40 -16.64 25.87
C VAL A 342 4.80 -17.90 26.45
N TRP A 343 5.59 -18.60 27.29
CA TRP A 343 5.11 -19.77 28.01
C TRP A 343 5.73 -19.86 29.40
N ARG A 344 5.25 -20.81 30.20
CA ARG A 344 5.77 -21.08 31.53
C ARG A 344 6.84 -22.14 31.47
N ILE A 345 7.96 -21.86 32.13
CA ILE A 345 9.01 -22.84 32.42
C ILE A 345 9.08 -23.14 33.93
N TRP A 346 9.68 -24.25 34.27
CA TRP A 346 9.89 -24.68 35.65
C TRP A 346 11.39 -24.81 35.93
N PHE A 347 11.81 -24.43 37.12
CA PHE A 347 13.18 -24.55 37.59
C PHE A 347 13.21 -24.63 39.11
N GLY A 348 13.99 -25.51 39.68
CA GLY A 348 13.95 -25.77 41.11
C GLY A 348 12.53 -26.11 41.59
N GLU A 349 12.07 -25.46 42.63
CA GLU A 349 10.67 -25.52 43.11
C GLU A 349 9.81 -24.35 42.58
N GLY A 350 10.34 -23.54 41.66
CA GLY A 350 9.73 -22.34 41.13
C GLY A 350 9.29 -22.47 39.69
N THR A 351 8.61 -21.43 39.22
CA THR A 351 8.24 -21.27 37.82
C THR A 351 8.40 -19.82 37.40
N SER A 352 8.59 -19.59 36.10
CA SER A 352 8.59 -18.27 35.51
C SER A 352 7.93 -18.31 34.14
N LEU A 353 7.44 -17.15 33.66
CA LEU A 353 7.18 -16.98 32.25
C LEU A 353 8.48 -16.64 31.52
N THR A 354 8.59 -17.04 30.25
CA THR A 354 9.80 -16.83 29.45
C THR A 354 10.10 -15.36 29.15
N ASP A 355 9.11 -14.48 29.32
CA ASP A 355 9.24 -13.01 29.17
C ASP A 355 9.51 -12.28 30.51
N ALA A 356 9.80 -13.01 31.58
CA ALA A 356 10.14 -12.41 32.86
C ALA A 356 11.49 -11.68 32.78
N GLU A 357 11.56 -10.46 33.29
CA GLU A 357 12.81 -9.70 33.40
C GLU A 357 13.59 -10.07 34.69
N ILE A 358 12.92 -10.61 35.68
CA ILE A 358 13.49 -10.89 37.00
C ILE A 358 13.21 -12.31 37.38
N ILE A 359 14.25 -13.07 37.69
CA ILE A 359 14.13 -14.43 38.24
C ILE A 359 14.92 -14.51 39.57
N ARG A 360 14.27 -15.08 40.57
CA ARG A 360 14.89 -15.29 41.86
C ARG A 360 14.50 -16.64 42.43
N SER A 361 15.53 -17.45 42.78
CA SER A 361 15.36 -18.68 43.52
C SER A 361 16.64 -18.96 44.31
N THR A 362 16.57 -18.86 45.63
CA THR A 362 17.68 -19.18 46.53
C THR A 362 17.45 -20.57 47.12
N TYR A 363 18.38 -21.47 46.98
CA TYR A 363 18.46 -22.83 47.53
C TYR A 363 18.00 -24.01 46.66
N ASN A 364 17.06 -23.87 45.74
CA ASN A 364 16.45 -25.06 45.11
C ASN A 364 16.75 -25.21 43.62
N VAL A 365 17.66 -24.40 43.06
CA VAL A 365 18.11 -24.54 41.67
C VAL A 365 19.33 -25.45 41.63
N GLU A 366 19.25 -26.50 40.85
CA GLU A 366 20.25 -27.53 40.64
C GLU A 366 20.46 -27.76 39.15
N ASP A 367 21.54 -28.50 38.80
CA ASP A 367 21.89 -28.73 37.40
C ASP A 367 20.81 -29.45 36.59
N ASP A 368 20.07 -30.39 37.21
CA ASP A 368 19.03 -31.17 36.53
C ASP A 368 17.70 -30.45 36.43
N ASN A 369 17.51 -29.31 37.08
CA ASN A 369 16.24 -28.57 37.07
C ASN A 369 16.36 -27.12 36.58
N CYS A 370 17.51 -26.73 35.99
CA CYS A 370 17.74 -25.37 35.51
C CYS A 370 17.77 -25.23 33.98
N HIS A 371 17.64 -26.33 33.23
CA HIS A 371 17.83 -26.34 31.76
C HIS A 371 16.83 -25.44 31.02
N ASP A 372 15.58 -25.44 31.43
CA ASP A 372 14.52 -24.67 30.78
C ASP A 372 14.68 -23.14 30.91
N LEU A 373 15.55 -22.68 31.83
CA LEU A 373 15.88 -21.26 31.95
C LEU A 373 16.53 -20.68 30.69
N VAL A 374 17.12 -21.51 29.83
CA VAL A 374 17.69 -21.06 28.54
C VAL A 374 16.68 -20.37 27.65
N TYR A 375 15.37 -20.60 27.82
CA TYR A 375 14.31 -20.00 27.07
C TYR A 375 13.90 -18.59 27.56
N CYS A 376 14.47 -18.10 28.67
CA CYS A 376 14.14 -16.81 29.28
C CYS A 376 15.00 -15.67 28.70
N GLU A 377 14.76 -15.30 27.45
CA GLU A 377 15.57 -14.32 26.71
C GLU A 377 15.48 -12.89 27.26
N ASP A 378 14.38 -12.56 27.92
CA ASP A 378 14.11 -11.20 28.42
C ASP A 378 14.70 -10.95 29.82
N VAL A 379 15.28 -11.97 30.44
CA VAL A 379 15.82 -11.86 31.78
C VAL A 379 16.99 -10.87 31.84
N ARG A 380 16.86 -9.93 32.80
CA ARG A 380 17.85 -8.90 33.09
C ARG A 380 18.49 -9.10 34.48
N TYR A 381 17.73 -9.64 35.42
CA TYR A 381 18.15 -9.74 36.82
C TYR A 381 17.95 -11.15 37.36
N ILE A 382 19.02 -11.76 37.88
CA ILE A 382 18.97 -13.09 38.50
C ILE A 382 19.58 -13.05 39.91
N ASP A 383 18.84 -13.63 40.86
CA ASP A 383 19.41 -13.98 42.17
C ASP A 383 19.26 -15.50 42.42
N PHE A 384 20.35 -16.20 42.17
CA PHE A 384 20.53 -17.64 42.45
C PHE A 384 21.60 -17.86 43.51
N GLY A 385 21.77 -16.93 44.43
CA GLY A 385 22.66 -17.08 45.56
C GLY A 385 22.29 -18.29 46.42
N HIS A 386 23.29 -18.97 47.00
CA HIS A 386 23.14 -20.11 47.91
C HIS A 386 22.56 -21.40 47.31
N ASN A 387 22.63 -21.57 45.99
CA ASN A 387 22.27 -22.84 45.34
C ASN A 387 23.49 -23.77 45.33
N GLU A 388 23.64 -24.57 46.38
CA GLU A 388 24.85 -25.39 46.65
C GLU A 388 25.02 -26.59 45.69
N TRP A 389 23.99 -26.88 44.88
CA TRP A 389 23.97 -27.99 43.90
C TRP A 389 23.93 -27.49 42.45
N LEU A 390 24.14 -26.18 42.22
CA LEU A 390 24.20 -25.56 40.89
C LEU A 390 25.66 -25.42 40.48
N ASP A 391 26.23 -26.39 39.76
CA ASP A 391 27.62 -26.33 39.30
C ASP A 391 27.76 -25.86 37.84
N THR A 392 26.64 -25.70 37.13
CA THR A 392 26.59 -25.16 35.78
C THR A 392 25.88 -23.79 35.71
N CYS A 393 26.21 -22.99 34.71
CA CYS A 393 25.48 -21.78 34.34
C CYS A 393 25.15 -21.74 32.83
N GLU A 394 25.04 -22.92 32.17
CA GLU A 394 24.74 -23.06 30.74
C GLU A 394 23.44 -22.37 30.32
N PHE A 395 22.44 -22.27 31.19
CA PHE A 395 21.19 -21.57 30.94
C PHE A 395 21.38 -20.07 30.58
N ILE A 396 22.50 -19.47 31.00
CA ILE A 396 22.82 -18.06 30.70
C ILE A 396 23.04 -17.83 29.19
N ARG A 397 23.39 -18.84 28.41
CA ARG A 397 23.56 -18.72 26.95
C ARG A 397 22.30 -18.22 26.24
N GLY A 398 21.11 -18.45 26.81
CA GLY A 398 19.84 -17.97 26.32
C GLY A 398 19.42 -16.57 26.83
N MET A 399 20.32 -15.84 27.54
CA MET A 399 19.98 -14.60 28.23
C MET A 399 20.79 -13.38 27.73
N PRO A 400 20.61 -12.94 26.50
CA PRO A 400 21.42 -11.83 25.92
C PRO A 400 21.17 -10.48 26.60
N ASN A 401 20.09 -10.36 27.38
CA ASN A 401 19.68 -9.14 28.06
C ASN A 401 20.14 -9.07 29.53
N LEU A 402 20.89 -10.07 30.01
CA LEU A 402 21.32 -10.16 31.40
C LEU A 402 22.22 -8.97 31.79
N GLU A 403 21.79 -8.22 32.81
CA GLU A 403 22.49 -7.06 33.37
C GLU A 403 23.09 -7.33 34.75
N PHE A 404 22.44 -8.18 35.52
CA PHE A 404 22.82 -8.46 36.89
C PHE A 404 22.59 -9.94 37.25
N ILE A 405 23.59 -10.58 37.90
CA ILE A 405 23.42 -11.94 38.43
C ILE A 405 24.20 -12.15 39.72
N ILE A 406 23.56 -12.84 40.68
CA ILE A 406 24.15 -13.40 41.87
C ILE A 406 24.17 -14.93 41.73
N LEU A 407 25.38 -15.53 41.82
CA LEU A 407 25.61 -16.98 41.89
C LEU A 407 26.44 -17.34 43.13
N SER A 408 26.54 -16.41 44.08
CA SER A 408 27.40 -16.57 45.25
C SER A 408 27.09 -17.84 46.06
N GLY A 409 28.12 -18.63 46.35
CA GLY A 409 28.02 -19.90 47.08
C GLY A 409 27.69 -21.12 46.22
N ALA A 410 27.45 -20.94 44.92
CA ALA A 410 27.27 -22.04 43.98
C ALA A 410 28.60 -22.67 43.57
N PRO A 411 28.68 -23.99 43.36
CA PRO A 411 29.93 -24.68 42.98
C PRO A 411 30.29 -24.54 41.50
N ILE A 412 29.93 -23.40 40.85
CA ILE A 412 30.21 -23.09 39.46
C ILE A 412 31.72 -23.25 39.16
N LYS A 413 32.03 -23.83 38.01
CA LYS A 413 33.39 -24.09 37.55
C LYS A 413 33.77 -23.37 36.28
N ASP A 414 32.80 -23.15 35.39
CA ASP A 414 32.98 -22.61 34.06
C ASP A 414 32.13 -21.35 33.88
N LEU A 415 32.75 -20.27 33.42
CA LEU A 415 32.10 -19.00 33.10
C LEU A 415 31.94 -18.76 31.57
N SER A 416 32.26 -19.75 30.72
CA SER A 416 32.10 -19.60 29.27
C SER A 416 30.68 -19.23 28.82
N PRO A 417 29.59 -19.61 29.53
CA PRO A 417 28.24 -19.13 29.18
C PRO A 417 28.06 -17.60 29.21
N PHE A 418 28.92 -16.88 29.91
CA PHE A 418 28.87 -15.42 29.98
C PHE A 418 29.44 -14.70 28.75
N GLU A 419 30.14 -15.39 27.84
CA GLU A 419 30.77 -14.77 26.65
C GLU A 419 29.80 -13.95 25.80
N ASN A 420 28.49 -14.26 25.79
CA ASN A 420 27.47 -13.56 25.07
C ASN A 420 26.71 -12.47 25.87
N CYS A 421 27.06 -12.31 27.17
CA CYS A 421 26.38 -11.37 28.07
C CYS A 421 26.95 -9.96 27.94
N LYS A 422 26.76 -9.32 26.77
CA LYS A 422 27.31 -8.00 26.46
C LYS A 422 26.74 -6.87 27.34
N LYS A 423 25.54 -7.08 27.90
CA LYS A 423 24.84 -6.13 28.79
C LYS A 423 25.12 -6.35 30.27
N LEU A 424 25.86 -7.38 30.63
CA LEU A 424 26.15 -7.73 32.03
C LEU A 424 26.98 -6.60 32.68
N ARG A 425 26.42 -5.98 33.71
CA ARG A 425 27.04 -4.89 34.45
C ARG A 425 27.61 -5.31 35.78
N ILE A 426 26.88 -6.19 36.48
CA ILE A 426 27.23 -6.61 37.84
C ILE A 426 27.19 -8.13 37.93
N LEU A 427 28.29 -8.73 38.33
CA LEU A 427 28.43 -10.18 38.59
C LEU A 427 28.89 -10.44 40.02
N GLU A 428 28.13 -11.23 40.78
CA GLU A 428 28.48 -11.65 42.11
C GLU A 428 28.65 -13.20 42.18
N ILE A 429 29.90 -13.65 42.22
CA ILE A 429 30.31 -15.06 42.29
C ILE A 429 31.19 -15.33 43.53
N ALA A 430 30.95 -14.59 44.61
CA ALA A 430 31.67 -14.83 45.86
C ALA A 430 31.41 -16.23 46.39
N PHE A 431 32.41 -16.84 47.00
CA PHE A 431 32.37 -18.24 47.51
C PHE A 431 32.15 -19.32 46.44
N CYS A 432 32.27 -19.02 45.17
CA CYS A 432 32.37 -20.02 44.11
C CYS A 432 33.80 -20.59 44.10
N HIS A 433 34.06 -21.53 44.98
CA HIS A 433 35.42 -21.99 45.31
C HIS A 433 36.16 -22.73 44.18
N TYR A 434 35.44 -23.08 43.10
CA TYR A 434 36.02 -23.83 41.97
C TYR A 434 36.40 -22.91 40.80
N ILE A 435 36.00 -21.63 40.82
CA ILE A 435 36.34 -20.67 39.76
C ILE A 435 37.83 -20.29 39.90
N THR A 436 38.59 -20.58 38.86
CA THR A 436 40.01 -20.25 38.71
C THR A 436 40.30 -19.32 37.55
N ASP A 437 39.42 -19.32 36.54
CA ASP A 437 39.54 -18.60 35.28
C ASP A 437 38.33 -17.69 35.06
N ILE A 438 38.60 -16.42 34.75
CA ILE A 438 37.61 -15.39 34.41
C ILE A 438 37.81 -14.85 32.99
N THR A 439 38.57 -15.53 32.13
CA THR A 439 38.81 -15.16 30.73
C THR A 439 37.50 -14.90 29.95
N PRO A 440 36.42 -15.70 30.12
CA PRO A 440 35.16 -15.42 29.43
C PRO A 440 34.56 -14.05 29.71
N LEU A 441 34.85 -13.46 30.89
CA LEU A 441 34.30 -12.14 31.25
C LEU A 441 34.93 -10.99 30.45
N ALA A 442 36.07 -11.22 29.78
CA ALA A 442 36.69 -10.22 28.90
C ALA A 442 35.74 -9.75 27.76
N SER A 443 34.77 -10.59 27.40
CA SER A 443 33.77 -10.28 26.39
C SER A 443 32.53 -9.54 26.92
N CYS A 444 32.37 -9.41 28.24
CA CYS A 444 31.29 -8.72 28.91
C CYS A 444 31.56 -7.20 28.91
N GLU A 445 31.42 -6.55 27.77
CA GLU A 445 31.86 -5.17 27.53
C GLU A 445 31.26 -4.13 28.50
N SER A 446 30.08 -4.44 29.07
CA SER A 446 29.38 -3.57 30.03
C SER A 446 29.74 -3.86 31.49
N LEU A 447 30.59 -4.86 31.77
CA LEU A 447 30.90 -5.27 33.14
C LEU A 447 31.68 -4.18 33.86
N GLU A 448 31.11 -3.65 34.94
CA GLU A 448 31.67 -2.58 35.75
C GLU A 448 31.91 -2.98 37.20
N MET A 449 31.19 -3.99 37.70
CA MET A 449 31.28 -4.43 39.07
C MET A 449 31.39 -5.96 39.16
N LEU A 450 32.43 -6.46 39.83
CA LEU A 450 32.68 -7.89 39.96
C LEU A 450 33.05 -8.27 41.40
N ASN A 451 32.35 -9.29 41.91
CA ASN A 451 32.68 -9.90 43.19
C ASN A 451 33.19 -11.34 43.00
N ILE A 452 34.49 -11.52 43.12
CA ILE A 452 35.21 -12.83 43.11
C ILE A 452 35.74 -13.20 44.50
N GLY A 453 35.13 -12.67 45.55
CA GLY A 453 35.56 -12.95 46.92
C GLY A 453 35.56 -14.43 47.24
N ALA A 454 36.62 -14.93 47.87
CA ALA A 454 36.83 -16.33 48.24
C ALA A 454 36.85 -17.35 47.06
N THR A 455 37.09 -16.88 45.82
CA THR A 455 37.37 -17.74 44.65
C THR A 455 38.85 -18.16 44.58
N GLN A 456 39.24 -18.96 43.57
CA GLN A 456 40.62 -19.35 43.30
C GLN A 456 41.27 -18.50 42.17
N VAL A 457 40.65 -17.41 41.75
CA VAL A 457 41.13 -16.51 40.69
C VAL A 457 42.47 -15.90 41.11
N LYS A 458 43.45 -15.91 40.20
CA LYS A 458 44.79 -15.34 40.40
C LYS A 458 45.14 -14.30 39.38
N ASP A 459 44.57 -14.38 38.17
CA ASP A 459 44.79 -13.48 37.03
C ASP A 459 43.59 -12.57 36.83
N LEU A 460 43.81 -11.25 36.80
CA LEU A 460 42.82 -10.23 36.54
C LEU A 460 42.94 -9.65 35.13
N SER A 461 43.91 -10.12 34.32
CA SER A 461 44.12 -9.59 32.97
C SER A 461 42.91 -9.63 32.03
N PRO A 462 41.93 -10.56 32.19
CA PRO A 462 40.68 -10.51 31.44
C PRO A 462 39.85 -9.22 31.65
N LEU A 463 40.09 -8.49 32.74
CA LEU A 463 39.39 -7.27 33.09
C LEU A 463 40.09 -6.01 32.58
N ASP A 464 41.30 -6.11 32.00
CA ASP A 464 42.17 -4.96 31.67
C ASP A 464 41.53 -3.93 30.74
N ASN A 465 40.68 -4.37 29.82
CA ASN A 465 39.99 -3.51 28.84
C ASN A 465 38.54 -3.14 29.23
N LEU A 466 38.11 -3.52 30.44
CA LEU A 466 36.76 -3.23 30.94
C LEU A 466 36.77 -1.94 31.78
N ASN A 467 35.63 -1.25 31.84
CA ASN A 467 35.49 -0.04 32.64
C ASN A 467 35.14 -0.38 34.11
N MET A 468 36.03 -1.04 34.80
CA MET A 468 35.80 -1.50 36.17
C MET A 468 35.67 -0.34 37.14
N THR A 469 34.57 -0.32 37.89
CA THR A 469 34.30 0.66 38.95
C THR A 469 34.44 0.05 40.36
N MET A 470 34.18 -1.28 40.48
CA MET A 470 34.28 -1.98 41.76
C MET A 470 34.77 -3.43 41.57
N LEU A 471 35.78 -3.83 42.33
CA LEU A 471 36.26 -5.20 42.38
C LEU A 471 36.37 -5.67 43.85
N MET A 472 35.58 -6.68 44.22
CA MET A 472 35.69 -7.36 45.50
C MET A 472 36.39 -8.72 45.30
N ALA A 473 37.60 -8.86 45.83
CA ALA A 473 38.42 -10.08 45.75
C ALA A 473 38.92 -10.51 47.14
N SER A 474 38.20 -10.17 48.20
CA SER A 474 38.54 -10.48 49.59
C SER A 474 38.50 -12.00 49.85
N GLY A 475 39.47 -12.53 50.54
CA GLY A 475 39.59 -13.99 50.82
C GLY A 475 39.99 -14.81 49.59
N GLY A 476 40.20 -14.18 48.43
CA GLY A 476 40.66 -14.83 47.19
C GLY A 476 42.17 -15.08 47.12
N LYS A 477 42.63 -15.54 45.94
CA LYS A 477 44.02 -15.98 45.69
C LYS A 477 44.80 -14.98 44.77
N VAL A 478 44.31 -13.79 44.50
CA VAL A 478 44.99 -12.81 43.65
C VAL A 478 46.32 -12.40 44.27
N PRO A 479 47.49 -12.60 43.61
CA PRO A 479 48.82 -12.24 44.10
C PRO A 479 48.98 -10.72 44.25
N GLN A 480 49.93 -10.28 45.13
CA GLN A 480 50.17 -8.83 45.35
C GLN A 480 50.60 -8.12 44.07
N GLU A 481 51.45 -8.76 43.26
CA GLU A 481 51.91 -8.20 41.98
C GLU A 481 50.73 -7.92 41.03
N GLU A 482 49.79 -8.84 40.95
CA GLU A 482 48.61 -8.69 40.09
C GLU A 482 47.64 -7.61 40.62
N ARG A 483 47.51 -7.48 41.95
CA ARG A 483 46.74 -6.39 42.58
C ARG A 483 47.32 -5.01 42.22
N ASP A 484 48.65 -4.89 42.26
CA ASP A 484 49.35 -3.63 41.95
C ASP A 484 49.25 -3.32 40.45
N ARG A 485 49.33 -4.30 39.58
CA ARG A 485 49.11 -4.20 38.14
C ARG A 485 47.72 -3.71 37.84
N PHE A 486 46.72 -4.38 38.39
CA PHE A 486 45.31 -4.02 38.19
C PHE A 486 45.00 -2.63 38.70
N ALA A 487 45.46 -2.24 39.90
CA ALA A 487 45.28 -0.89 40.44
C ALA A 487 45.94 0.21 39.58
N THR A 488 47.03 -0.12 38.87
CA THR A 488 47.70 0.80 37.96
C THR A 488 46.84 1.04 36.70
N LEU A 489 46.22 0.00 36.18
CA LEU A 489 45.35 0.09 34.99
C LEU A 489 43.97 0.70 35.29
N HIS A 490 43.46 0.43 36.51
CA HIS A 490 42.13 0.89 36.95
C HIS A 490 42.22 1.78 38.21
N PRO A 491 42.84 2.99 38.12
CA PRO A 491 43.13 3.82 39.31
C PRO A 491 41.87 4.30 40.04
N ASP A 492 40.75 4.40 39.33
CA ASP A 492 39.46 4.85 39.90
C ASP A 492 38.58 3.68 40.38
N CYS A 493 39.00 2.44 40.17
CA CYS A 493 38.24 1.26 40.59
C CYS A 493 38.39 1.06 42.12
N TRP A 494 37.26 0.97 42.81
CA TRP A 494 37.30 0.58 44.24
C TRP A 494 37.61 -0.89 44.39
N THR A 495 38.82 -1.21 44.80
CA THR A 495 39.29 -2.59 44.97
C THR A 495 39.34 -2.97 46.44
N THR A 496 38.83 -4.17 46.78
CA THR A 496 38.85 -4.73 48.16
C THR A 496 39.40 -6.14 48.16
N TYR A 497 40.55 -6.35 48.83
CA TYR A 497 41.23 -7.64 48.91
C TYR A 497 41.25 -8.22 50.32
N LYS A 498 40.69 -7.54 51.33
CA LYS A 498 40.62 -7.98 52.73
C LYS A 498 39.28 -7.66 53.34
N GLY A 499 38.82 -8.47 54.28
CA GLY A 499 37.56 -8.24 54.99
C GLY A 499 36.45 -9.21 54.56
N ASN A 500 35.22 -8.84 54.87
CA ASN A 500 34.02 -9.60 54.51
C ASN A 500 33.70 -9.41 53.06
N GLN A 501 33.41 -10.48 52.31
CA GLN A 501 33.10 -10.51 50.88
C GLN A 501 31.80 -9.73 50.51
N TYR A 502 30.93 -9.46 51.46
CA TYR A 502 29.70 -8.70 51.29
C TYR A 502 29.70 -7.36 52.05
N GLY A 503 30.82 -7.02 52.72
CA GLY A 503 30.95 -5.85 53.58
C GLY A 503 31.36 -4.59 52.82
N PRO A 504 32.09 -3.68 53.50
CA PRO A 504 32.64 -2.48 52.88
C PRO A 504 33.46 -2.80 51.64
N GLY A 505 33.17 -2.07 50.55
CA GLY A 505 33.75 -2.28 49.23
C GLY A 505 32.94 -3.22 48.33
N TRP A 506 31.77 -3.65 48.77
CA TRP A 506 30.79 -4.34 47.91
C TRP A 506 29.36 -3.82 48.15
N ARG A 507 28.69 -4.27 49.23
CA ARG A 507 27.31 -3.85 49.53
C ARG A 507 27.21 -2.62 50.42
N TYR A 508 28.35 -2.31 51.11
CA TYR A 508 28.43 -1.21 52.06
C TYR A 508 29.66 -0.33 51.74
N ASP A 509 29.58 0.93 52.14
CA ASP A 509 30.69 1.87 52.13
C ASP A 509 31.61 1.65 53.36
N LYS A 510 32.67 2.48 53.50
CA LYS A 510 33.59 2.46 54.64
C LYS A 510 32.92 2.79 55.99
N ASP A 511 31.80 3.49 55.97
CA ASP A 511 31.04 3.89 57.12
C ASP A 511 29.86 2.91 57.43
N ASN A 512 29.90 1.73 56.78
CA ASN A 512 28.92 0.65 56.87
C ASN A 512 27.50 1.06 56.47
N GLN A 513 27.38 2.04 55.51
CA GLN A 513 26.11 2.40 54.90
C GLN A 513 25.95 1.60 53.59
N GLN A 514 24.72 1.12 53.36
CA GLN A 514 24.46 0.40 52.09
C GLN A 514 24.66 1.32 50.89
N LEU A 515 25.41 0.82 49.90
CA LEU A 515 25.64 1.50 48.64
C LEU A 515 24.35 1.58 47.82
N GLN A 516 24.23 2.63 47.00
CA GLN A 516 23.01 2.89 46.23
C GLN A 516 22.66 1.75 45.30
N TRP A 517 23.64 1.23 44.55
CA TRP A 517 23.42 0.12 43.63
C TRP A 517 22.77 -1.11 44.31
N TYR A 518 23.21 -1.42 45.56
CA TYR A 518 22.66 -2.54 46.30
C TYR A 518 21.22 -2.26 46.76
N LYS A 519 20.89 -1.01 47.13
CA LYS A 519 19.52 -0.61 47.44
C LYS A 519 18.59 -0.77 46.24
N ASP A 520 19.09 -0.39 45.06
CA ASP A 520 18.34 -0.46 43.80
C ASP A 520 18.08 -1.93 43.43
N ILE A 521 19.08 -2.79 43.47
CA ILE A 521 18.95 -4.22 43.22
C ILE A 521 18.07 -4.93 44.26
N ALA A 522 18.22 -4.54 45.52
CA ALA A 522 17.37 -5.08 46.60
C ALA A 522 15.89 -4.69 46.39
N ALA A 523 15.62 -3.52 45.83
CA ALA A 523 14.27 -3.09 45.46
C ALA A 523 13.73 -3.90 44.27
N VAL A 524 14.57 -4.15 43.24
CA VAL A 524 14.23 -4.99 42.09
C VAL A 524 13.79 -6.39 42.51
N PHE A 525 14.55 -7.04 43.41
CA PHE A 525 14.22 -8.36 43.92
C PHE A 525 13.18 -8.38 45.05
N GLY A 526 12.70 -7.22 45.49
CA GLY A 526 11.71 -7.10 46.59
C GLY A 526 12.26 -7.61 47.91
N TYR A 527 13.57 -7.40 48.21
CA TYR A 527 14.12 -7.81 49.51
C TYR A 527 13.47 -7.03 50.64
N PRO A 528 13.22 -7.68 51.82
CA PRO A 528 12.64 -7.03 52.97
C PRO A 528 13.53 -5.88 53.48
N LYS A 529 12.91 -4.77 53.84
CA LYS A 529 13.59 -3.61 54.47
C LYS A 529 13.69 -3.81 55.99
N PRO A 530 14.79 -3.40 56.67
CA PRO A 530 16.04 -2.93 56.04
C PRO A 530 16.73 -4.07 55.30
N TYR A 531 17.37 -3.74 54.16
CA TYR A 531 18.07 -4.71 53.31
C TYR A 531 19.32 -5.31 53.97
N ASN A 532 19.12 -6.06 55.06
CA ASN A 532 20.18 -6.64 55.92
C ASN A 532 20.38 -8.09 55.57
N ASN A 533 21.62 -8.49 55.28
CA ASN A 533 22.03 -9.89 55.05
C ASN A 533 21.86 -10.81 56.30
N VAL A 534 21.54 -10.28 57.45
CA VAL A 534 21.54 -11.02 58.72
C VAL A 534 20.19 -11.70 59.02
N GLY A 535 19.14 -11.45 58.21
CA GLY A 535 17.78 -11.92 58.55
C GLY A 535 17.32 -13.23 57.91
N TRP A 536 18.03 -13.75 56.94
CA TRP A 536 17.56 -14.90 56.16
C TRP A 536 17.74 -16.25 56.83
N TYR A 537 18.69 -16.37 57.77
CA TYR A 537 18.96 -17.61 58.51
C TYR A 537 18.10 -17.80 59.78
N MET A 538 17.24 -16.85 60.15
CA MET A 538 16.56 -16.85 61.44
C MET A 538 15.01 -16.82 61.36
N LYS A 539 14.35 -17.18 60.29
CA LYS A 539 12.90 -17.40 60.27
C LYS A 539 12.57 -18.72 59.55
N LYS A 540 12.94 -19.82 60.17
CA LYS A 540 12.18 -21.06 60.19
C LYS A 540 11.74 -21.24 61.64
N GLU A 541 10.65 -20.66 62.03
CA GLU A 541 9.72 -21.07 63.08
C GLU A 541 8.32 -21.06 62.55
#